data_ac92d152b091df538a65a74ae29022fe
#
_entry.id   ac92d152b091df538a65a74ae29022fe
#
_cell.length_a   1.000
_cell.length_b   1.000
_cell.length_c   1.000
_cell.angle_alpha   90.00
_cell.angle_beta   90.00
_cell.angle_gamma   90.00
#
_symmetry.space_group_name_H-M   'P 1'
#
loop_
_entity.id
_entity.type
_entity.pdbx_description
1 polymer ?
#
loop_
_entity_poly.entity_id
_entity_poly.type
_entity_poly.pdbx_seq_one_letter_code
_entity_poly.pdbx_strand_id
1 'polypeptide(L)'
;MARLLIIDDEEPLCRILENAFREKGHIVETATSGQTAKAKIDSQVYDLIISDIRMPDVSGIELLEHARAAKIRTPFILMTAVPTVSTAIQAVNLGAYRYLVKTDSLVEDLCAMVEVALKELGLRQESENPP
;
A
#
# COMPACT_ATOMS: atom_id res chain seq x y z
N MET A 1 12.83 -3.31 -9.40
CA MET A 1 12.55 -2.13 -8.60
C MET A 1 11.14 -1.64 -8.85
N ALA A 2 10.40 -1.46 -7.81
CA ALA A 2 9.01 -1.02 -7.92
C ALA A 2 8.85 0.34 -7.25
N ARG A 3 7.81 1.06 -7.63
CA ARG A 3 7.46 2.34 -7.03
C ARG A 3 6.31 2.11 -6.07
N LEU A 4 6.57 2.35 -4.80
CA LEU A 4 5.63 2.06 -3.71
C LEU A 4 5.17 3.35 -3.04
N LEU A 5 3.89 3.40 -2.65
CA LEU A 5 3.37 4.47 -1.80
C LEU A 5 2.93 3.85 -0.49
N ILE A 6 3.46 4.37 0.61
CA ILE A 6 3.13 3.91 1.96
C ILE A 6 2.34 4.99 2.66
N ILE A 7 1.16 4.66 3.14
CA ILE A 7 0.22 5.61 3.73
C ILE A 7 -0.11 5.16 5.14
N ASP A 8 0.25 5.96 6.13
CA ASP A 8 -0.04 5.68 7.53
C ASP A 8 0.14 6.97 8.32
N ASP A 9 -0.78 7.29 9.20
CA ASP A 9 -0.68 8.52 9.98
C ASP A 9 0.37 8.44 11.09
N GLU A 10 0.92 7.27 11.34
CA GLU A 10 2.02 7.10 12.29
C GLU A 10 3.34 7.31 11.56
N GLU A 11 3.87 8.50 11.66
CA GLU A 11 5.09 8.85 10.94
C GLU A 11 6.27 7.92 11.23
N PRO A 12 6.52 7.50 12.49
CA PRO A 12 7.64 6.59 12.74
C PRO A 12 7.51 5.28 11.97
N LEU A 13 6.30 4.75 11.84
CA LEU A 13 6.09 3.52 11.09
C LEU A 13 6.36 3.73 9.61
N CYS A 14 5.91 4.86 9.05
CA CYS A 14 6.20 5.18 7.67
C CYS A 14 7.70 5.21 7.42
N ARG A 15 8.45 5.77 8.36
CA ARG A 15 9.89 5.88 8.21
C ARG A 15 10.57 4.52 8.24
N ILE A 16 10.12 3.66 9.15
CA ILE A 16 10.66 2.31 9.25
C ILE A 16 10.39 1.53 7.96
N LEU A 17 9.16 1.60 7.46
CA LEU A 17 8.80 0.89 6.25
C LEU A 17 9.53 1.46 5.03
N GLU A 18 9.63 2.77 4.96
CA GLU A 18 10.35 3.43 3.88
C GLU A 18 11.79 2.93 3.81
N ASN A 19 12.47 2.89 4.95
CA ASN A 19 13.86 2.43 4.99
C ASN A 19 13.97 0.97 4.58
N ALA A 20 13.06 0.13 5.07
CA ALA A 20 13.10 -1.29 4.78
C ALA A 20 12.94 -1.56 3.28
N PHE A 21 12.00 -0.86 2.63
CA PHE A 21 11.76 -1.08 1.21
C PHE A 21 12.83 -0.44 0.33
N ARG A 22 13.38 0.70 0.75
CA ARG A 22 14.49 1.31 0.02
C ARG A 22 15.72 0.43 0.03
N GLU A 23 15.96 -0.26 1.14
CA GLU A 23 17.08 -1.20 1.22
C GLU A 23 16.93 -2.35 0.24
N LYS A 24 15.71 -2.66 -0.14
CA LYS A 24 15.44 -3.70 -1.13
C LYS A 24 15.46 -3.18 -2.56
N GLY A 25 15.77 -1.91 -2.74
CA GLY A 25 15.93 -1.34 -4.07
C GLY A 25 14.69 -0.69 -4.64
N HIS A 26 13.65 -0.51 -3.84
CA HIS A 26 12.41 0.11 -4.34
C HIS A 26 12.46 1.62 -4.22
N ILE A 27 11.69 2.30 -5.07
CA ILE A 27 11.44 3.73 -4.95
C ILE A 27 10.23 3.87 -4.05
N VAL A 28 10.36 4.62 -2.95
CA VAL A 28 9.31 4.68 -1.93
C VAL A 28 8.92 6.13 -1.68
N GLU A 29 7.62 6.38 -1.68
CA GLU A 29 7.06 7.64 -1.22
C GLU A 29 6.14 7.35 -0.06
N THR A 30 5.96 8.32 0.82
CA THR A 30 5.11 8.14 2.00
C THR A 30 4.10 9.28 2.07
N ALA A 31 2.97 9.01 2.71
CA ALA A 31 1.99 10.01 3.04
C ALA A 31 1.48 9.73 4.44
N THR A 32 1.41 10.76 5.28
CA THR A 32 0.97 10.60 6.66
C THR A 32 -0.45 11.09 6.88
N SER A 33 -1.15 11.46 5.83
CA SER A 33 -2.56 11.82 5.91
C SER A 33 -3.27 11.29 4.68
N GLY A 34 -4.57 11.08 4.81
CA GLY A 34 -5.36 10.60 3.69
C GLY A 34 -5.43 11.61 2.57
N GLN A 35 -5.48 12.90 2.91
CA GLN A 35 -5.53 13.93 1.88
C GLN A 35 -4.26 14.01 1.06
N THR A 36 -3.10 13.93 1.71
CA THR A 36 -1.84 13.90 0.99
C THR A 36 -1.74 12.65 0.13
N ALA A 37 -2.20 11.52 0.66
CA ALA A 37 -2.20 10.27 -0.08
C ALA A 37 -3.07 10.37 -1.33
N LYS A 38 -4.25 10.97 -1.19
CA LYS A 38 -5.18 11.12 -2.31
C LYS A 38 -4.55 11.93 -3.43
N ALA A 39 -3.90 13.04 -3.06
CA ALA A 39 -3.24 13.88 -4.05
C ALA A 39 -2.14 13.12 -4.77
N LYS A 40 -1.37 12.32 -4.05
CA LYS A 40 -0.30 11.52 -4.66
C LYS A 40 -0.86 10.45 -5.59
N ILE A 41 -1.93 9.78 -5.16
CA ILE A 41 -2.58 8.75 -5.99
C ILE A 41 -3.07 9.35 -7.31
N ASP A 42 -3.61 10.56 -7.25
CA ASP A 42 -4.13 11.23 -8.44
C ASP A 42 -3.05 11.72 -9.38
N SER A 43 -1.88 12.04 -8.86
CA SER A 43 -0.84 12.71 -9.66
C SER A 43 0.32 11.82 -10.07
N GLN A 44 0.44 10.63 -9.50
CA GLN A 44 1.58 9.76 -9.77
C GLN A 44 1.13 8.34 -10.00
N VAL A 45 1.96 7.55 -10.67
CA VAL A 45 1.69 6.14 -10.91
C VAL A 45 2.55 5.32 -9.96
N TYR A 46 1.91 4.39 -9.23
CA TYR A 46 2.61 3.49 -8.34
C TYR A 46 2.38 2.05 -8.76
N ASP A 47 3.32 1.19 -8.43
CA ASP A 47 3.17 -0.24 -8.69
C ASP A 47 2.35 -0.90 -7.60
N LEU A 48 2.42 -0.37 -6.40
CA LEU A 48 1.72 -0.96 -5.26
C LEU A 48 1.52 0.13 -4.21
N ILE A 49 0.35 0.13 -3.58
CA ILE A 49 0.02 1.08 -2.52
C ILE A 49 -0.26 0.29 -1.24
N ILE A 50 0.38 0.68 -0.15
CA ILE A 50 0.19 0.08 1.17
C ILE A 50 -0.42 1.15 2.04
N SER A 51 -1.63 0.92 2.55
CA SER A 51 -2.34 1.95 3.31
C SER A 51 -2.93 1.43 4.60
N ASP A 52 -2.75 2.20 5.66
CA ASP A 52 -3.50 2.01 6.89
C ASP A 52 -4.97 2.28 6.60
N ILE A 53 -5.85 1.55 7.26
CA ILE A 53 -7.29 1.76 7.09
C ILE A 53 -7.76 2.95 7.92
N ARG A 54 -7.27 3.06 9.18
CA ARG A 54 -7.77 4.07 10.09
C ARG A 54 -6.90 5.30 10.13
N MET A 55 -7.37 6.37 9.55
CA MET A 55 -6.71 7.67 9.59
C MET A 55 -7.74 8.74 9.89
N PRO A 56 -7.35 9.85 10.56
CA PRO A 56 -8.34 10.83 11.02
C PRO A 56 -9.14 11.51 9.92
N ASP A 57 -8.54 11.76 8.77
CA ASP A 57 -9.19 12.53 7.71
C ASP A 57 -9.86 11.67 6.65
N VAL A 58 -9.11 10.77 6.01
CA VAL A 58 -9.65 9.90 4.97
C VAL A 58 -9.13 8.49 5.25
N SER A 59 -10.01 7.51 5.26
CA SER A 59 -9.59 6.13 5.56
C SER A 59 -8.95 5.47 4.35
N GLY A 60 -8.19 4.40 4.59
CA GLY A 60 -7.61 3.62 3.51
C GLY A 60 -8.67 2.99 2.61
N ILE A 61 -9.82 2.65 3.18
CA ILE A 61 -10.93 2.12 2.39
C ILE A 61 -11.44 3.21 1.43
N GLU A 62 -11.58 4.43 1.91
CA GLU A 62 -12.00 5.54 1.07
C GLU A 62 -10.98 5.84 -0.02
N LEU A 63 -9.70 5.69 0.27
CA LEU A 63 -8.66 5.88 -0.74
C LEU A 63 -8.75 4.82 -1.83
N LEU A 64 -9.01 3.58 -1.45
CA LEU A 64 -9.18 2.50 -2.40
C LEU A 64 -10.41 2.75 -3.26
N GLU A 65 -11.49 3.16 -2.63
CA GLU A 65 -12.73 3.51 -3.32
C GLU A 65 -12.49 4.62 -4.34
N HIS A 66 -11.79 5.66 -3.91
CA HIS A 66 -11.43 6.77 -4.77
C HIS A 66 -10.62 6.32 -5.98
N ALA A 67 -9.61 5.50 -5.73
CA ALA A 67 -8.75 5.01 -6.81
C ALA A 67 -9.56 4.20 -7.82
N ARG A 68 -10.43 3.32 -7.34
CA ARG A 68 -11.22 2.49 -8.25
C ARG A 68 -12.22 3.32 -9.05
N ALA A 69 -12.83 4.35 -8.43
CA ALA A 69 -13.74 5.24 -9.14
C ALA A 69 -13.00 6.03 -10.22
N ALA A 70 -11.74 6.34 -10.00
CA ALA A 70 -10.91 7.03 -10.99
C ALA A 70 -10.28 6.07 -11.99
N LYS A 71 -10.62 4.78 -11.92
CA LYS A 71 -10.11 3.74 -12.82
C LYS A 71 -8.61 3.50 -12.66
N ILE A 72 -8.09 3.82 -11.50
CA ILE A 72 -6.72 3.50 -11.13
C ILE A 72 -6.74 2.08 -10.59
N ARG A 73 -5.98 1.18 -11.24
CA ARG A 73 -6.01 -0.24 -10.92
C ARG A 73 -4.83 -0.70 -10.07
N THR A 74 -4.05 0.23 -9.58
CA THR A 74 -2.90 -0.10 -8.73
C THR A 74 -3.35 -0.99 -7.58
N PRO A 75 -2.68 -2.11 -7.33
CA PRO A 75 -3.07 -2.98 -6.22
C PRO A 75 -2.81 -2.32 -4.88
N PHE A 76 -3.74 -2.53 -3.95
CA PHE A 76 -3.67 -1.99 -2.59
C PHE A 76 -3.49 -3.13 -1.61
N ILE A 77 -2.57 -2.95 -0.67
CA ILE A 77 -2.49 -3.75 0.55
C ILE A 77 -3.02 -2.86 1.65
N LEU A 78 -4.09 -3.28 2.31
CA LEU A 78 -4.67 -2.53 3.42
C LEU A 78 -4.19 -3.15 4.72
N MET A 79 -3.82 -2.32 5.68
CA MET A 79 -3.35 -2.79 6.97
C MET A 79 -4.11 -2.09 8.09
N THR A 80 -4.32 -2.78 9.19
CA THR A 80 -5.05 -2.22 10.32
C THR A 80 -4.60 -2.83 11.65
N ALA A 81 -4.56 -2.00 12.69
CA ALA A 81 -4.31 -2.48 14.04
C ALA A 81 -5.59 -3.03 14.66
N VAL A 82 -6.76 -2.66 14.11
CA VAL A 82 -8.05 -3.06 14.67
C VAL A 82 -8.90 -3.68 13.56
N PRO A 83 -8.70 -4.97 13.31
CA PRO A 83 -9.46 -5.63 12.23
C PRO A 83 -10.92 -5.80 12.61
N THR A 84 -11.80 -5.63 11.64
CA THR A 84 -13.23 -5.86 11.81
C THR A 84 -13.75 -6.63 10.61
N VAL A 85 -14.85 -7.34 10.80
CA VAL A 85 -15.50 -8.05 9.70
C VAL A 85 -15.94 -7.04 8.64
N SER A 86 -16.45 -5.90 9.08
CA SER A 86 -16.93 -4.86 8.18
C SER A 86 -15.83 -4.37 7.23
N THR A 87 -14.66 -3.99 7.78
CA THR A 87 -13.59 -3.48 6.92
C THR A 87 -13.00 -4.57 6.04
N ALA A 88 -12.96 -5.82 6.52
CA ALA A 88 -12.47 -6.92 5.70
C ALA A 88 -13.38 -7.16 4.51
N ILE A 89 -14.70 -7.12 4.72
CA ILE A 89 -15.66 -7.30 3.64
C ILE A 89 -15.55 -6.16 2.63
N GLN A 90 -15.44 -4.92 3.12
CA GLN A 90 -15.27 -3.77 2.24
C GLN A 90 -14.00 -3.90 1.39
N ALA A 91 -12.91 -4.34 2.00
CA ALA A 91 -11.65 -4.52 1.30
C ALA A 91 -11.80 -5.53 0.17
N VAL A 92 -12.44 -6.66 0.44
CA VAL A 92 -12.67 -7.68 -0.57
C VAL A 92 -13.54 -7.15 -1.70
N ASN A 93 -14.64 -6.48 -1.34
CA ASN A 93 -15.57 -5.96 -2.33
C ASN A 93 -14.95 -4.91 -3.25
N LEU A 94 -13.99 -4.14 -2.74
CA LEU A 94 -13.32 -3.12 -3.52
C LEU A 94 -12.08 -3.65 -4.25
N GLY A 95 -11.78 -4.92 -4.09
CA GLY A 95 -10.68 -5.54 -4.81
C GLY A 95 -9.31 -5.23 -4.25
N ALA A 96 -9.19 -5.07 -2.93
CA ALA A 96 -7.89 -4.95 -2.31
C ALA A 96 -7.10 -6.23 -2.58
N TYR A 97 -5.81 -6.09 -2.84
CA TYR A 97 -4.97 -7.24 -3.09
C TYR A 97 -4.80 -8.07 -1.81
N ARG A 98 -4.57 -7.40 -0.69
CA ARG A 98 -4.44 -8.08 0.61
C ARG A 98 -4.95 -7.18 1.72
N TYR A 99 -5.34 -7.80 2.81
CA TYR A 99 -5.78 -7.15 4.04
C TYR A 99 -4.93 -7.74 5.17
N LEU A 100 -4.19 -6.91 5.87
CA LEU A 100 -3.19 -7.36 6.82
C LEU A 100 -3.41 -6.73 8.18
N VAL A 101 -3.28 -7.53 9.24
CA VAL A 101 -3.37 -7.02 10.60
C VAL A 101 -1.97 -6.62 11.05
N LYS A 102 -1.86 -5.43 11.64
CA LYS A 102 -0.58 -4.95 12.16
C LYS A 102 -0.21 -5.75 13.40
N THR A 103 0.91 -6.43 13.33
CA THR A 103 1.46 -7.21 14.43
C THR A 103 2.91 -6.80 14.64
N ASP A 104 3.58 -7.41 15.62
CA ASP A 104 4.99 -7.12 15.86
C ASP A 104 5.88 -7.49 14.68
N SER A 105 5.41 -8.37 13.80
CA SER A 105 6.17 -8.78 12.63
C SER A 105 5.74 -8.05 11.36
N LEU A 106 5.09 -6.88 11.49
CA LEU A 106 4.54 -6.16 10.35
C LEU A 106 5.57 -5.89 9.25
N VAL A 107 6.76 -5.43 9.63
CA VAL A 107 7.77 -5.06 8.64
C VAL A 107 8.16 -6.29 7.81
N GLU A 108 8.46 -7.38 8.48
CA GLU A 108 8.84 -8.61 7.81
C GLU A 108 7.70 -9.15 6.95
N ASP A 109 6.48 -9.11 7.48
CA ASP A 109 5.31 -9.60 6.77
C ASP A 109 5.05 -8.79 5.51
N LEU A 110 5.15 -7.47 5.60
CA LEU A 110 4.95 -6.60 4.45
C LEU A 110 6.05 -6.80 3.41
N CYS A 111 7.29 -6.92 3.85
CA CYS A 111 8.38 -7.15 2.91
C CYS A 111 8.17 -8.44 2.13
N ALA A 112 7.79 -9.52 2.82
CA ALA A 112 7.52 -10.79 2.16
C ALA A 112 6.33 -10.68 1.21
N MET A 113 5.28 -10.00 1.66
CA MET A 113 4.07 -9.85 0.87
C MET A 113 4.31 -9.04 -0.40
N VAL A 114 5.11 -7.98 -0.30
CA VAL A 114 5.44 -7.16 -1.46
C VAL A 114 6.24 -7.96 -2.48
N GLU A 115 7.20 -8.77 -2.02
CA GLU A 115 7.96 -9.60 -2.94
C GLU A 115 7.05 -10.56 -3.71
N VAL A 116 6.13 -11.20 -2.99
CA VAL A 116 5.17 -12.12 -3.62
C VAL A 116 4.28 -11.36 -4.59
N ALA A 117 3.79 -10.19 -4.19
CA ALA A 117 2.91 -9.38 -5.02
C ALA A 117 3.57 -8.97 -6.32
N LEU A 118 4.83 -8.54 -6.25
CA LEU A 118 5.53 -8.12 -7.44
C LEU A 118 5.70 -9.25 -8.43
N LYS A 119 5.91 -10.46 -7.95
CA LYS A 119 6.00 -11.62 -8.80
C LYS A 119 4.64 -12.05 -9.33
N GLU A 120 3.67 -12.21 -8.42
CA GLU A 120 2.34 -12.71 -8.76
C GLU A 120 1.62 -11.83 -9.76
N LEU A 121 1.72 -10.52 -9.55
CA LEU A 121 1.00 -9.56 -10.36
C LEU A 121 1.77 -9.18 -11.62
N GLY A 122 2.97 -9.71 -11.80
CA GLY A 122 3.79 -9.35 -12.96
C GLY A 122 4.18 -7.91 -12.97
N LEU A 123 4.32 -7.31 -11.78
CA LEU A 123 4.66 -5.90 -11.68
C LEU A 123 6.11 -5.71 -12.04
N ARG A 124 6.40 -4.48 -12.48
CA ARG A 124 7.64 -4.17 -13.09
C ARG A 124 8.85 -4.44 -12.26
N GLN A 125 9.68 -5.25 -12.77
CA GLN A 125 10.99 -5.48 -12.24
C GLN A 125 11.92 -5.23 -13.38
N GLU A 126 12.64 -4.14 -13.36
CA GLU A 126 13.44 -3.82 -14.47
C GLU A 126 14.42 -4.87 -14.82
N SER A 127 14.89 -5.58 -13.84
CA SER A 127 15.85 -6.63 -14.11
C SER A 127 15.23 -7.76 -14.90
N GLU A 128 13.92 -7.80 -14.96
CA GLU A 128 13.25 -8.84 -15.61
C GLU A 128 12.94 -8.54 -17.00
N ASN A 129 13.35 -7.44 -17.47
CA ASN A 129 13.02 -7.09 -18.75
C ASN A 129 14.12 -7.05 -19.65
N PRO A 130 14.87 -8.03 -19.67
CA PRO A 130 15.81 -8.11 -20.72
C PRO A 130 15.04 -8.32 -21.95
N PRO A 131 15.41 -7.82 -22.93
CA PRO A 131 14.75 -7.94 -24.19
C PRO A 131 14.67 -9.34 -24.67
#